data_abd50a007643b9d6be79703939d6ebf9
#
_entry.id   abd50a007643b9d6be79703939d6ebf9
#
_cell.length_a   1.000
_cell.length_b   1.000
_cell.length_c   1.000
_cell.angle_alpha   90.00
_cell.angle_beta   90.00
_cell.angle_gamma   90.00
#
_symmetry.space_group_name_H-M   'P 1'
#
loop_
_entity.id
_entity.type
_entity.pdbx_description
1 polymer ?
#
loop_
_entity_poly.entity_id
_entity_poly.type
_entity_poly.pdbx_seq_one_letter_code
_entity_poly.pdbx_strand_id
1 'polypeptide(L)'
;MTYLKLILLLIHTIIVSTLALLASLIDRSHKTYFVLTKVYSAPILAIAGIKVKITGKENVVPKTPYVFVSNHRSLFDIPVLQRYVPNDFSFIFKKEIARVPLFGWQMQLGPHIVINRQNPEKAMKSIENATKMMTKRKISVLIFPEGTRSKTGEMLPFKRGAFHLAAQVGFPIIPITISGTENLFQKKPFRINSGNVSLNFGKPISVDNVNGKRGELELMEKVRDIISENYKELSCVGNS
;
A
#
# COMPACT_ATOMS: atom_id res chain seq x y z
N MET A 1 -28.46 3.06 3.46
CA MET A 1 -27.20 3.06 4.23
C MET A 1 -25.93 3.24 3.37
N THR A 2 -25.80 2.59 2.22
CA THR A 2 -24.59 2.72 1.36
C THR A 2 -24.32 4.15 0.88
N TYR A 3 -25.34 4.85 0.39
CA TYR A 3 -25.18 6.24 -0.08
C TYR A 3 -24.75 7.20 1.03
N LEU A 4 -25.27 7.03 2.24
CA LEU A 4 -24.83 7.82 3.41
C LEU A 4 -23.36 7.55 3.72
N LYS A 5 -22.92 6.28 3.75
CA LYS A 5 -21.51 5.92 3.91
C LYS A 5 -20.63 6.59 2.85
N LEU A 6 -21.06 6.59 1.58
CA LEU A 6 -20.32 7.21 0.49
C LEU A 6 -20.20 8.73 0.64
N ILE A 7 -21.28 9.40 1.00
CA ILE A 7 -21.27 10.85 1.25
C ILE A 7 -20.31 11.17 2.39
N LEU A 8 -20.39 10.44 3.51
CA LEU A 8 -19.50 10.62 4.64
C LEU A 8 -18.02 10.39 4.28
N LEU A 9 -17.73 9.32 3.51
CA LEU A 9 -16.39 9.03 3.02
C LEU A 9 -15.87 10.12 2.07
N LEU A 10 -16.73 10.64 1.19
CA LEU A 10 -16.36 11.72 0.27
C LEU A 10 -16.04 13.01 1.02
N ILE A 11 -16.92 13.43 1.95
CA ILE A 11 -16.70 14.63 2.77
C ILE A 11 -15.42 14.49 3.59
N HIS A 12 -15.24 13.34 4.25
CA HIS A 12 -14.01 13.05 5.01
C HIS A 12 -12.77 13.12 4.13
N THR A 13 -12.82 12.53 2.94
CA THR A 13 -11.69 12.56 1.99
C THR A 13 -11.37 13.98 1.55
N ILE A 14 -12.36 14.82 1.25
CA ILE A 14 -12.16 16.22 0.87
C ILE A 14 -11.49 16.98 2.03
N ILE A 15 -12.02 16.87 3.24
CA ILE A 15 -11.48 17.58 4.41
C ILE A 15 -10.03 17.18 4.67
N VAL A 16 -9.74 15.88 4.78
CA VAL A 16 -8.38 15.43 5.13
C VAL A 16 -7.40 15.65 3.97
N SER A 17 -7.85 15.54 2.71
CA SER A 17 -7.00 15.86 1.56
C SER A 17 -6.62 17.35 1.53
N THR A 18 -7.54 18.25 1.90
CA THR A 18 -7.25 19.68 2.03
C THR A 18 -6.24 19.94 3.14
N LEU A 19 -6.43 19.34 4.31
CA LEU A 19 -5.48 19.46 5.44
C LEU A 19 -4.10 18.88 5.09
N ALA A 20 -4.04 17.73 4.41
CA ALA A 20 -2.80 17.12 3.97
C ALA A 20 -2.08 17.96 2.90
N LEU A 21 -2.83 18.63 2.01
CA LEU A 21 -2.29 19.55 1.03
C LEU A 21 -1.64 20.76 1.72
N LEU A 22 -2.33 21.38 2.67
CA LEU A 22 -1.81 22.51 3.45
C LEU A 22 -0.59 22.07 4.29
N ALA A 23 -0.66 20.93 4.95
CA ALA A 23 0.46 20.37 5.70
C ALA A 23 1.70 20.14 4.80
N SER A 24 1.51 19.65 3.58
CA SER A 24 2.62 19.42 2.63
C SER A 24 3.29 20.71 2.15
N LEU A 25 2.57 21.82 2.15
CA LEU A 25 3.11 23.14 1.79
C LEU A 25 3.96 23.73 2.94
N ILE A 26 3.60 23.45 4.19
CA ILE A 26 4.22 24.03 5.39
C ILE A 26 5.32 23.11 5.93
N ASP A 27 5.02 21.82 6.11
CA ASP A 27 5.94 20.82 6.70
C ASP A 27 6.64 19.99 5.63
N ARG A 28 7.81 20.44 5.18
CA ARG A 28 8.65 19.72 4.22
C ARG A 28 9.24 18.41 4.76
N SER A 29 9.19 18.17 6.08
CA SER A 29 9.59 16.89 6.67
C SER A 29 8.54 15.80 6.48
N HIS A 30 7.32 16.17 6.12
CA HIS A 30 6.13 15.33 5.97
C HIS A 30 5.70 14.58 7.24
N LYS A 31 6.18 14.94 8.41
CA LYS A 31 5.75 14.31 9.68
C LYS A 31 4.26 14.51 9.91
N THR A 32 3.78 15.75 9.76
CA THR A 32 2.36 16.09 9.86
C THR A 32 1.52 15.33 8.83
N TYR A 33 2.05 15.17 7.61
CA TYR A 33 1.39 14.40 6.57
C TYR A 33 1.17 12.94 6.99
N PHE A 34 2.18 12.25 7.55
CA PHE A 34 2.04 10.87 8.01
C PHE A 34 1.07 10.71 9.18
N VAL A 35 1.00 11.69 10.08
CA VAL A 35 -0.03 11.71 11.13
C VAL A 35 -1.43 11.81 10.49
N LEU A 36 -1.62 12.72 9.54
CA LEU A 36 -2.89 12.89 8.84
C LEU A 36 -3.32 11.64 8.07
N THR A 37 -2.40 10.87 7.48
CA THR A 37 -2.76 9.61 6.80
C THR A 37 -3.32 8.56 7.76
N LYS A 38 -2.78 8.47 8.98
CA LYS A 38 -3.30 7.57 10.03
C LYS A 38 -4.67 8.04 10.56
N VAL A 39 -4.82 9.36 10.72
CA VAL A 39 -6.12 9.99 11.09
C VAL A 39 -7.15 9.80 9.97
N TYR A 40 -6.74 9.92 8.71
CA TYR A 40 -7.59 9.69 7.55
C TYR A 40 -8.18 8.27 7.53
N SER A 41 -7.36 7.28 7.83
CA SER A 41 -7.73 5.87 7.66
C SER A 41 -8.71 5.36 8.71
N ALA A 42 -8.61 5.82 9.96
CA ALA A 42 -9.45 5.32 11.04
C ALA A 42 -10.97 5.55 10.83
N PRO A 43 -11.45 6.77 10.48
CA PRO A 43 -12.86 6.99 10.18
C PRO A 43 -13.34 6.22 8.93
N ILE A 44 -12.49 6.04 7.93
CA ILE A 44 -12.85 5.25 6.74
C ILE A 44 -13.20 3.82 7.13
N LEU A 45 -12.34 3.19 7.94
CA LEU A 45 -12.59 1.82 8.42
C LEU A 45 -13.83 1.74 9.31
N ALA A 46 -14.04 2.74 10.19
CA ALA A 46 -15.20 2.81 11.07
C ALA A 46 -16.52 3.00 10.28
N ILE A 47 -16.58 3.96 9.34
CA ILE A 47 -17.75 4.23 8.51
C ILE A 47 -18.09 3.01 7.64
N ALA A 48 -17.08 2.34 7.09
CA ALA A 48 -17.26 1.12 6.33
C ALA A 48 -17.69 -0.07 7.20
N GLY A 49 -17.42 -0.04 8.51
CA GLY A 49 -17.69 -1.14 9.44
C GLY A 49 -16.67 -2.27 9.29
N ILE A 50 -15.40 -1.92 9.10
CA ILE A 50 -14.30 -2.86 8.86
C ILE A 50 -13.59 -3.14 10.18
N LYS A 51 -13.49 -4.44 10.55
CA LYS A 51 -12.69 -4.93 11.68
C LYS A 51 -11.44 -5.61 11.14
N VAL A 52 -10.28 -5.30 11.71
CA VAL A 52 -9.01 -5.84 11.21
C VAL A 52 -8.35 -6.71 12.27
N LYS A 53 -8.09 -7.98 11.93
CA LYS A 53 -7.25 -8.89 12.71
C LYS A 53 -5.82 -8.82 12.18
N ILE A 54 -4.86 -8.61 13.06
CA ILE A 54 -3.45 -8.42 12.70
C ILE A 54 -2.61 -9.54 13.28
N THR A 55 -1.69 -10.08 12.47
CA THR A 55 -0.69 -11.06 12.89
C THR A 55 0.68 -10.66 12.36
N GLY A 56 1.76 -11.09 13.03
CA GLY A 56 3.13 -10.85 12.59
C GLY A 56 3.60 -9.40 12.72
N LYS A 57 2.89 -8.54 13.46
CA LYS A 57 3.26 -7.13 13.61
C LYS A 57 4.63 -6.95 14.26
N GLU A 58 5.04 -7.87 15.09
CA GLU A 58 6.35 -7.98 15.75
C GLU A 58 7.50 -8.12 14.77
N ASN A 59 7.25 -8.57 13.54
CA ASN A 59 8.24 -8.66 12.46
C ASN A 59 8.67 -7.29 11.92
N VAL A 60 7.94 -6.23 12.25
CA VAL A 60 8.21 -4.88 11.78
C VAL A 60 8.81 -4.06 12.90
N VAL A 61 10.12 -3.85 12.85
CA VAL A 61 10.83 -2.99 13.82
C VAL A 61 10.51 -1.52 13.52
N PRO A 62 9.98 -0.76 14.50
CA PRO A 62 9.68 0.66 14.31
C PRO A 62 10.91 1.46 13.87
N LYS A 63 10.70 2.44 13.00
CA LYS A 63 11.73 3.35 12.47
C LYS A 63 12.80 2.69 11.58
N THR A 64 12.77 1.38 11.38
CA THR A 64 13.61 0.69 10.40
C THR A 64 12.96 0.81 9.03
N PRO A 65 13.67 1.27 7.98
CA PRO A 65 13.08 1.37 6.65
C PRO A 65 12.94 -0.01 6.00
N TYR A 66 11.80 -0.25 5.36
CA TYR A 66 11.46 -1.48 4.66
C TYR A 66 10.85 -1.20 3.28
N VAL A 67 10.93 -2.20 2.42
CA VAL A 67 10.05 -2.31 1.25
C VAL A 67 8.89 -3.23 1.61
N PHE A 68 7.73 -2.66 1.89
CA PHE A 68 6.51 -3.42 2.11
C PHE A 68 5.94 -3.86 0.78
N VAL A 69 5.74 -5.16 0.60
CA VAL A 69 5.17 -5.75 -0.62
C VAL A 69 3.87 -6.45 -0.25
N SER A 70 2.76 -6.02 -0.85
CA SER A 70 1.42 -6.53 -0.52
C SER A 70 0.64 -6.93 -1.76
N ASN A 71 -0.25 -7.94 -1.64
CA ASN A 71 -1.29 -8.18 -2.63
C ASN A 71 -2.31 -7.02 -2.65
N HIS A 72 -3.02 -6.83 -3.78
CA HIS A 72 -3.94 -5.71 -3.99
C HIS A 72 -5.30 -6.17 -4.51
N ARG A 73 -6.31 -6.14 -3.66
CA ARG A 73 -7.65 -6.65 -3.93
C ARG A 73 -8.73 -5.56 -3.97
N SER A 74 -8.58 -4.52 -3.15
CA SER A 74 -9.63 -3.54 -2.90
C SER A 74 -9.10 -2.12 -2.79
N LEU A 75 -9.98 -1.14 -2.87
CA LEU A 75 -9.69 0.23 -2.46
C LEU A 75 -9.45 0.33 -0.95
N PHE A 76 -10.03 -0.58 -0.18
CA PHE A 76 -9.88 -0.61 1.28
C PHE A 76 -8.52 -1.13 1.75
N ASP A 77 -7.70 -1.73 0.87
CA ASP A 77 -6.32 -2.12 1.22
C ASP A 77 -5.51 -0.90 1.68
N ILE A 78 -5.70 0.24 1.02
CA ILE A 78 -4.95 1.48 1.32
C ILE A 78 -5.22 1.95 2.77
N PRO A 79 -6.46 2.21 3.21
CA PRO A 79 -6.70 2.64 4.58
C PRO A 79 -6.36 1.57 5.62
N VAL A 80 -6.48 0.27 5.31
CA VAL A 80 -6.02 -0.79 6.20
C VAL A 80 -4.51 -0.68 6.42
N LEU A 81 -3.73 -0.60 5.36
CA LEU A 81 -2.27 -0.50 5.45
C LEU A 81 -1.82 0.81 6.11
N GLN A 82 -2.42 1.95 5.75
CA GLN A 82 -2.11 3.24 6.38
C GLN A 82 -2.36 3.24 7.89
N ARG A 83 -3.40 2.54 8.35
CA ARG A 83 -3.75 2.49 9.76
C ARG A 83 -2.83 1.59 10.57
N TYR A 84 -2.44 0.44 10.01
CA TYR A 84 -1.85 -0.64 10.80
C TYR A 84 -0.39 -0.93 10.53
N VAL A 85 0.20 -0.48 9.41
CA VAL A 85 1.65 -0.53 9.22
C VAL A 85 2.32 0.39 10.25
N PRO A 86 3.24 -0.13 11.09
CA PRO A 86 3.82 0.65 12.19
C PRO A 86 4.65 1.84 11.70
N ASN A 87 5.33 1.70 10.57
CA ASN A 87 6.27 2.69 10.03
C ASN A 87 5.58 3.67 9.09
N ASP A 88 6.14 4.85 8.98
CA ASP A 88 5.78 5.79 7.93
C ASP A 88 6.30 5.28 6.59
N PHE A 89 5.48 5.36 5.56
CA PHE A 89 5.85 4.85 4.24
C PHE A 89 5.25 5.66 3.10
N SER A 90 5.95 5.64 1.98
CA SER A 90 5.49 6.20 0.71
C SER A 90 4.72 5.15 -0.08
N PHE A 91 3.67 5.57 -0.80
CA PHE A 91 3.04 4.75 -1.83
C PHE A 91 3.66 5.00 -3.20
N ILE A 92 3.66 3.95 -4.04
CA ILE A 92 3.83 4.11 -5.48
C ILE A 92 2.44 4.12 -6.11
N PHE A 93 2.01 5.24 -6.65
CA PHE A 93 0.67 5.41 -7.19
C PHE A 93 0.66 5.83 -8.67
N LYS A 94 -0.46 5.55 -9.33
CA LYS A 94 -0.65 5.73 -10.76
C LYS A 94 -0.79 7.22 -11.12
N LYS A 95 -0.17 7.67 -12.23
CA LYS A 95 -0.19 9.06 -12.71
C LYS A 95 -1.60 9.66 -12.84
N GLU A 96 -2.60 8.85 -13.20
CA GLU A 96 -3.97 9.31 -13.35
C GLU A 96 -4.61 9.73 -12.03
N ILE A 97 -4.20 9.12 -10.90
CA ILE A 97 -4.64 9.52 -9.55
C ILE A 97 -4.11 10.92 -9.21
N ALA A 98 -2.90 11.26 -9.68
CA ALA A 98 -2.31 12.56 -9.48
C ALA A 98 -3.16 13.72 -10.02
N ARG A 99 -4.04 13.46 -11.00
CA ARG A 99 -4.93 14.44 -11.61
C ARG A 99 -6.22 14.70 -10.84
N VAL A 100 -6.53 13.88 -9.84
CA VAL A 100 -7.74 14.05 -9.01
C VAL A 100 -7.56 15.29 -8.14
N PRO A 101 -8.46 16.29 -8.24
CA PRO A 101 -8.35 17.51 -7.45
C PRO A 101 -8.27 17.21 -5.94
N LEU A 102 -7.51 18.00 -5.21
CA LEU A 102 -7.21 17.88 -3.79
C LEU A 102 -6.51 16.56 -3.45
N PHE A 103 -7.16 15.42 -3.67
CA PHE A 103 -6.64 14.09 -3.33
C PHE A 103 -5.34 13.76 -4.09
N GLY A 104 -5.32 13.94 -5.40
CA GLY A 104 -4.13 13.71 -6.20
C GLY A 104 -3.04 14.76 -5.97
N TRP A 105 -3.43 16.00 -5.75
CA TRP A 105 -2.49 17.10 -5.52
C TRP A 105 -1.74 16.92 -4.20
N GLN A 106 -2.44 16.59 -3.09
CA GLN A 106 -1.79 16.32 -1.81
C GLN A 106 -0.88 15.09 -1.88
N MET A 107 -1.22 14.06 -2.67
CA MET A 107 -0.34 12.90 -2.86
C MET A 107 0.93 13.25 -3.64
N GLN A 108 0.86 14.18 -4.62
CA GLN A 108 2.03 14.63 -5.37
C GLN A 108 2.97 15.51 -4.54
N LEU A 109 2.42 16.38 -3.70
CA LEU A 109 3.20 17.23 -2.80
C LEU A 109 3.69 16.47 -1.56
N GLY A 110 3.01 15.38 -1.21
CA GLY A 110 3.38 14.48 -0.14
C GLY A 110 4.59 13.57 -0.49
N PRO A 111 4.93 12.66 0.41
CA PRO A 111 6.11 11.79 0.25
C PRO A 111 5.90 10.61 -0.70
N HIS A 112 4.92 10.67 -1.59
CA HIS A 112 4.53 9.57 -2.44
C HIS A 112 5.18 9.64 -3.84
N ILE A 113 5.22 8.49 -4.53
CA ILE A 113 5.92 8.31 -5.78
C ILE A 113 4.93 8.10 -6.91
N VAL A 114 4.92 9.02 -7.89
CA VAL A 114 4.09 8.90 -9.09
C VAL A 114 4.78 7.99 -10.11
N ILE A 115 4.05 6.98 -10.61
CA ILE A 115 4.56 6.10 -11.66
C ILE A 115 3.69 6.16 -12.93
N ASN A 116 4.36 6.27 -14.08
CA ASN A 116 3.72 6.09 -15.38
C ASN A 116 3.90 4.64 -15.85
N ARG A 117 2.88 3.80 -15.62
CA ARG A 117 2.92 2.36 -15.92
C ARG A 117 2.78 2.04 -17.42
N GLN A 118 2.40 3.01 -18.24
CA GLN A 118 2.20 2.85 -19.69
C GLN A 118 3.52 3.00 -20.48
N ASN A 119 4.54 3.60 -19.87
CA ASN A 119 5.84 3.80 -20.47
C ASN A 119 6.93 3.18 -19.59
N PRO A 120 7.57 2.07 -20.02
CA PRO A 120 8.59 1.37 -19.23
C PRO A 120 9.78 2.23 -18.83
N GLU A 121 10.27 3.09 -19.72
CA GLU A 121 11.42 3.98 -19.45
C GLU A 121 11.07 5.01 -18.35
N LYS A 122 9.88 5.65 -18.48
CA LYS A 122 9.39 6.60 -17.46
C LYS A 122 9.09 5.91 -16.13
N ALA A 123 8.63 4.65 -16.17
CA ALA A 123 8.44 3.85 -14.97
C ALA A 123 9.77 3.55 -14.28
N MET A 124 10.82 3.18 -15.03
CA MET A 124 12.16 2.95 -14.49
C MET A 124 12.74 4.22 -13.86
N LYS A 125 12.64 5.36 -14.54
CA LYS A 125 13.07 6.66 -14.01
C LYS A 125 12.33 7.04 -12.71
N SER A 126 11.05 6.69 -12.60
CA SER A 126 10.28 6.88 -11.35
C SER A 126 10.81 6.00 -10.21
N ILE A 127 11.21 4.76 -10.52
CA ILE A 127 11.82 3.83 -9.55
C ILE A 127 13.19 4.37 -9.09
N GLU A 128 14.03 4.84 -9.98
CA GLU A 128 15.32 5.47 -9.64
C GLU A 128 15.16 6.68 -8.72
N ASN A 129 14.20 7.55 -9.03
CA ASN A 129 13.88 8.70 -8.17
C ASN A 129 13.36 8.26 -6.79
N ALA A 130 12.56 7.20 -6.75
CA ALA A 130 12.10 6.59 -5.51
C ALA A 130 13.27 6.08 -4.68
N THR A 131 14.19 5.34 -5.30
CA THR A 131 15.42 4.83 -4.68
C THR A 131 16.22 5.96 -4.01
N LYS A 132 16.50 7.03 -4.75
CA LYS A 132 17.22 8.19 -4.23
C LYS A 132 16.51 8.85 -3.03
N MET A 133 15.20 9.02 -3.12
CA MET A 133 14.40 9.61 -2.04
C MET A 133 14.40 8.72 -0.79
N MET A 134 14.18 7.42 -0.96
CA MET A 134 14.14 6.45 0.14
C MET A 134 15.46 6.37 0.88
N THR A 135 16.56 6.24 0.15
CA THR A 135 17.92 6.18 0.72
C THR A 135 18.24 7.46 1.50
N LYS A 136 17.96 8.63 0.90
CA LYS A 136 18.23 9.93 1.54
C LYS A 136 17.41 10.16 2.80
N ARG A 137 16.13 9.79 2.79
CA ARG A 137 15.17 10.07 3.89
C ARG A 137 15.01 8.91 4.86
N LYS A 138 15.57 7.73 4.56
CA LYS A 138 15.39 6.48 5.32
C LYS A 138 13.89 6.18 5.57
N ILE A 139 13.09 6.36 4.53
CA ILE A 139 11.64 6.14 4.58
C ILE A 139 11.27 4.82 3.89
N SER A 140 10.34 4.10 4.46
CA SER A 140 9.79 2.88 3.86
C SER A 140 8.96 3.18 2.61
N VAL A 141 8.78 2.19 1.75
CA VAL A 141 7.84 2.25 0.63
C VAL A 141 6.89 1.06 0.67
N LEU A 142 5.64 1.28 0.28
CA LEU A 142 4.66 0.22 0.09
C LEU A 142 4.34 0.08 -1.40
N ILE A 143 4.45 -1.15 -1.90
CA ILE A 143 4.27 -1.48 -3.30
C ILE A 143 3.27 -2.64 -3.43
N PHE A 144 2.36 -2.49 -4.37
CA PHE A 144 1.53 -3.57 -4.88
C PHE A 144 2.16 -4.07 -6.20
N PRO A 145 2.92 -5.17 -6.18
CA PRO A 145 3.69 -5.61 -7.35
C PRO A 145 2.81 -6.10 -8.51
N GLU A 146 1.56 -6.43 -8.25
CA GLU A 146 0.56 -6.74 -9.28
C GLU A 146 0.31 -5.55 -10.22
N GLY A 147 0.52 -4.34 -9.73
CA GLY A 147 0.34 -3.10 -10.47
C GLY A 147 -1.12 -2.72 -10.75
N THR A 148 -2.08 -3.55 -10.42
CA THR A 148 -3.52 -3.28 -10.47
C THR A 148 -4.25 -4.23 -9.52
N ARG A 149 -5.50 -3.92 -9.19
CA ARG A 149 -6.34 -4.82 -8.38
C ARG A 149 -6.80 -6.00 -9.21
N SER A 150 -6.79 -7.20 -8.62
CA SER A 150 -7.41 -8.39 -9.23
C SER A 150 -8.91 -8.17 -9.40
N LYS A 151 -9.45 -8.69 -10.51
CA LYS A 151 -10.90 -8.68 -10.79
C LYS A 151 -11.54 -10.05 -10.55
N THR A 152 -10.74 -11.11 -10.61
CA THR A 152 -11.18 -12.51 -10.52
C THR A 152 -11.05 -13.08 -9.11
N GLY A 153 -10.40 -12.35 -8.20
CA GLY A 153 -10.08 -12.88 -6.87
C GLY A 153 -8.76 -13.68 -6.84
N GLU A 154 -8.13 -13.94 -7.98
CA GLU A 154 -6.82 -14.57 -8.04
C GLU A 154 -5.69 -13.55 -7.92
N MET A 155 -4.55 -13.97 -7.39
CA MET A 155 -3.35 -13.13 -7.33
C MET A 155 -2.76 -12.97 -8.73
N LEU A 156 -2.61 -11.72 -9.17
CA LEU A 156 -2.01 -11.42 -10.46
C LEU A 156 -0.48 -11.65 -10.43
N PRO A 157 0.15 -11.85 -11.59
CA PRO A 157 1.59 -11.93 -11.69
C PRO A 157 2.27 -10.68 -11.12
N PHE A 158 3.35 -10.88 -10.37
CA PHE A 158 4.12 -9.79 -9.81
C PHE A 158 5.03 -9.17 -10.86
N LYS A 159 5.24 -7.87 -10.77
CA LYS A 159 6.15 -7.11 -11.63
C LYS A 159 7.49 -6.94 -10.93
N ARG A 160 8.57 -7.20 -11.65
CA ARG A 160 9.96 -7.14 -11.18
C ARG A 160 10.35 -5.80 -10.53
N GLY A 161 9.73 -4.69 -10.95
CA GLY A 161 10.12 -3.34 -10.52
C GLY A 161 10.14 -3.11 -9.01
N ALA A 162 9.29 -3.77 -8.23
CA ALA A 162 9.30 -3.70 -6.77
C ALA A 162 10.58 -4.33 -6.18
N PHE A 163 11.02 -5.42 -6.74
CA PHE A 163 12.17 -6.20 -6.30
C PHE A 163 13.49 -5.55 -6.74
N HIS A 164 13.50 -4.98 -7.94
CA HIS A 164 14.57 -4.10 -8.40
C HIS A 164 14.76 -2.90 -7.45
N LEU A 165 13.68 -2.21 -7.07
CA LEU A 165 13.74 -1.12 -6.10
C LEU A 165 14.33 -1.60 -4.76
N ALA A 166 13.87 -2.74 -4.23
CA ALA A 166 14.35 -3.28 -2.97
C ALA A 166 15.85 -3.59 -3.01
N ALA A 167 16.33 -4.24 -4.08
CA ALA A 167 17.73 -4.51 -4.29
C ALA A 167 18.59 -3.23 -4.39
N GLN A 168 18.07 -2.19 -5.06
CA GLN A 168 18.77 -0.91 -5.22
C GLN A 168 18.87 -0.10 -3.92
N VAL A 169 17.84 -0.12 -3.06
CA VAL A 169 17.87 0.62 -1.79
C VAL A 169 18.55 -0.15 -0.66
N GLY A 170 18.69 -1.48 -0.80
CA GLY A 170 19.25 -2.35 0.24
C GLY A 170 18.33 -2.51 1.46
N PHE A 171 17.04 -2.17 1.38
CA PHE A 171 16.10 -2.33 2.49
C PHE A 171 15.43 -3.70 2.46
N PRO A 172 15.32 -4.40 3.61
CA PRO A 172 14.63 -5.68 3.67
C PRO A 172 13.18 -5.57 3.19
N ILE A 173 12.68 -6.64 2.57
CA ILE A 173 11.27 -6.75 2.20
C ILE A 173 10.49 -7.32 3.37
N ILE A 174 9.34 -6.69 3.68
CA ILE A 174 8.28 -7.27 4.51
C ILE A 174 7.13 -7.69 3.58
N PRO A 175 6.90 -9.00 3.38
CA PRO A 175 5.69 -9.46 2.71
C PRO A 175 4.47 -9.15 3.58
N ILE A 176 3.45 -8.54 2.99
CA ILE A 176 2.18 -8.28 3.67
C ILE A 176 1.07 -9.00 2.92
N THR A 177 0.25 -9.75 3.66
CA THR A 177 -0.93 -10.40 3.11
C THR A 177 -2.19 -9.77 3.66
N ILE A 178 -3.11 -9.39 2.77
CA ILE A 178 -4.43 -8.86 3.10
C ILE A 178 -5.49 -9.80 2.54
N SER A 179 -6.44 -10.20 3.37
CA SER A 179 -7.59 -11.02 2.98
C SER A 179 -8.88 -10.43 3.54
N GLY A 180 -9.99 -10.54 2.80
CA GLY A 180 -11.32 -10.07 3.20
C GLY A 180 -11.71 -8.69 2.64
N THR A 181 -10.77 -7.89 2.15
CA THR A 181 -11.08 -6.55 1.58
C THR A 181 -11.82 -6.63 0.25
N GLU A 182 -11.65 -7.70 -0.51
CA GLU A 182 -12.34 -7.99 -1.77
C GLU A 182 -13.85 -8.04 -1.62
N ASN A 183 -14.36 -8.43 -0.46
CA ASN A 183 -15.79 -8.59 -0.16
C ASN A 183 -16.46 -7.29 0.29
N LEU A 184 -15.68 -6.25 0.59
CA LEU A 184 -16.17 -5.01 1.19
C LEU A 184 -16.77 -4.04 0.16
N PHE A 185 -16.38 -4.14 -1.10
CA PHE A 185 -16.81 -3.25 -2.14
C PHE A 185 -17.36 -3.98 -3.36
N GLN A 186 -18.67 -3.87 -3.58
CA GLN A 186 -19.34 -4.38 -4.77
C GLN A 186 -19.63 -3.23 -5.74
N LYS A 187 -19.35 -3.44 -7.03
CA LYS A 187 -19.60 -2.45 -8.08
C LYS A 187 -21.04 -2.47 -8.60
N LYS A 188 -21.66 -3.63 -8.59
CA LYS A 188 -23.02 -3.81 -9.10
C LYS A 188 -23.77 -4.84 -8.23
N PRO A 189 -24.82 -4.44 -7.50
CA PRO A 189 -25.16 -3.06 -7.18
C PRO A 189 -24.06 -2.38 -6.35
N PHE A 190 -23.93 -1.06 -6.47
CA PHE A 190 -22.90 -0.31 -5.75
C PHE A 190 -23.15 -0.39 -4.23
N ARG A 191 -22.27 -1.12 -3.52
CA ARG A 191 -22.48 -1.42 -2.11
C ARG A 191 -21.17 -1.43 -1.34
N ILE A 192 -21.18 -0.84 -0.13
CA ILE A 192 -20.13 -0.97 0.86
C ILE A 192 -20.63 -1.87 1.98
N ASN A 193 -20.07 -3.06 2.06
CA ASN A 193 -20.36 -4.05 3.09
C ASN A 193 -19.42 -3.84 4.28
N SER A 194 -19.93 -4.09 5.47
CA SER A 194 -19.09 -4.29 6.66
C SER A 194 -18.47 -5.69 6.62
N GLY A 195 -17.32 -5.86 7.26
CA GLY A 195 -16.70 -7.18 7.30
C GLY A 195 -15.38 -7.23 8.05
N ASN A 196 -14.87 -8.44 8.15
CA ASN A 196 -13.58 -8.73 8.79
C ASN A 196 -12.47 -8.76 7.73
N VAL A 197 -11.33 -8.21 8.08
CA VAL A 197 -10.11 -8.21 7.27
C VAL A 197 -8.99 -8.82 8.08
N SER A 198 -8.23 -9.71 7.49
CA SER A 198 -7.01 -10.25 8.04
C SER A 198 -5.80 -9.58 7.42
N LEU A 199 -4.88 -9.10 8.25
CA LEU A 199 -3.63 -8.45 7.86
C LEU A 199 -2.47 -9.21 8.50
N ASN A 200 -1.61 -9.80 7.68
CA ASN A 200 -0.43 -10.52 8.14
C ASN A 200 0.85 -9.82 7.67
N PHE A 201 1.80 -9.65 8.60
CA PHE A 201 3.16 -9.20 8.30
C PHE A 201 4.10 -10.41 8.35
N GLY A 202 4.63 -10.81 7.21
CA GLY A 202 5.63 -11.88 7.13
C GLY A 202 6.97 -11.47 7.73
N LYS A 203 7.87 -12.44 7.88
CA LYS A 203 9.25 -12.17 8.35
C LYS A 203 10.02 -11.31 7.34
N PRO A 204 10.93 -10.44 7.81
CA PRO A 204 11.80 -9.66 6.93
C PRO A 204 12.65 -10.57 6.03
N ILE A 205 12.76 -10.23 4.77
CA ILE A 205 13.60 -10.91 3.78
C ILE A 205 14.75 -9.97 3.42
N SER A 206 15.99 -10.36 3.71
CA SER A 206 17.18 -9.61 3.29
C SER A 206 17.30 -9.56 1.78
N VAL A 207 17.87 -8.48 1.27
CA VAL A 207 18.17 -8.26 -0.16
C VAL A 207 19.69 -8.17 -0.44
N ASP A 208 20.53 -8.43 0.57
CA ASP A 208 21.99 -8.24 0.49
C ASP A 208 22.67 -9.07 -0.62
N ASN A 209 22.10 -10.25 -0.92
CA ASN A 209 22.62 -11.17 -1.93
C ASN A 209 21.83 -11.15 -3.25
N VAL A 210 20.98 -10.13 -3.45
CA VAL A 210 20.14 -10.02 -4.66
C VAL A 210 20.91 -9.29 -5.75
N ASN A 211 21.53 -10.07 -6.66
CA ASN A 211 22.34 -9.52 -7.72
C ASN A 211 21.72 -9.73 -9.11
N GLY A 212 21.55 -8.63 -9.81
CA GLY A 212 21.08 -8.62 -11.20
C GLY A 212 19.65 -9.15 -11.38
N LYS A 213 19.26 -9.29 -12.63
CA LYS A 213 17.88 -9.67 -13.02
C LYS A 213 17.45 -11.04 -12.46
N ARG A 214 18.37 -12.00 -12.39
CA ARG A 214 18.06 -13.36 -11.90
C ARG A 214 17.73 -13.34 -10.41
N GLY A 215 18.56 -12.70 -9.58
CA GLY A 215 18.30 -12.60 -8.13
C GLY A 215 17.01 -11.83 -7.82
N GLU A 216 16.69 -10.78 -8.61
CA GLU A 216 15.42 -10.05 -8.46
C GLU A 216 14.19 -10.92 -8.78
N LEU A 217 14.30 -11.83 -9.79
CA LEU A 217 13.22 -12.76 -10.13
C LEU A 217 13.05 -13.85 -9.07
N GLU A 218 14.14 -14.43 -8.57
CA GLU A 218 14.10 -15.40 -7.46
C GLU A 218 13.50 -14.81 -6.20
N LEU A 219 13.86 -13.57 -5.86
CA LEU A 219 13.27 -12.82 -4.74
C LEU A 219 11.75 -12.56 -4.97
N MET A 220 11.38 -12.23 -6.20
CA MET A 220 9.97 -11.99 -6.57
C MET A 220 9.12 -13.24 -6.38
N GLU A 221 9.56 -14.39 -6.87
CA GLU A 221 8.84 -15.66 -6.70
C GLU A 221 8.73 -16.03 -5.21
N LYS A 222 9.83 -15.94 -4.46
CA LYS A 222 9.83 -16.20 -3.00
C LYS A 222 8.79 -15.35 -2.27
N VAL A 223 8.76 -14.04 -2.52
CA VAL A 223 7.80 -13.14 -1.86
C VAL A 223 6.36 -13.43 -2.30
N ARG A 224 6.16 -13.75 -3.59
CA ARG A 224 4.86 -14.12 -4.14
C ARG A 224 4.32 -15.39 -3.48
N ASP A 225 5.15 -16.41 -3.34
CA ASP A 225 4.77 -17.69 -2.72
C ASP A 225 4.36 -17.48 -1.27
N ILE A 226 5.15 -16.74 -0.48
CA ILE A 226 4.82 -16.41 0.91
C ILE A 226 3.45 -15.71 1.01
N ILE A 227 3.20 -14.70 0.17
CA ILE A 227 1.93 -13.96 0.19
C ILE A 227 0.78 -14.88 -0.26
N SER A 228 1.00 -15.76 -1.24
CA SER A 228 0.00 -16.68 -1.77
C SER A 228 -0.40 -17.74 -0.75
N GLU A 229 0.57 -18.36 -0.06
CA GLU A 229 0.35 -19.34 0.99
C GLU A 229 -0.42 -18.71 2.16
N ASN A 230 0.07 -17.59 2.70
CA ASN A 230 -0.62 -16.86 3.76
C ASN A 230 -2.03 -16.45 3.36
N TYR A 231 -2.25 -16.06 2.08
CA TYR A 231 -3.58 -15.68 1.61
C TYR A 231 -4.55 -16.86 1.65
N LYS A 232 -4.11 -18.06 1.24
CA LYS A 232 -4.92 -19.30 1.30
C LYS A 232 -5.30 -19.61 2.75
N GLU A 233 -4.33 -19.58 3.67
CA GLU A 233 -4.58 -19.83 5.09
C GLU A 233 -5.57 -18.85 5.72
N LEU A 234 -5.38 -17.54 5.47
CA LEU A 234 -6.26 -16.49 6.00
C LEU A 234 -7.68 -16.54 5.40
N SER A 235 -7.82 -16.98 4.17
CA SER A 235 -9.12 -17.10 3.50
C SER A 235 -9.91 -18.30 4.02
N CYS A 236 -9.25 -19.40 4.41
CA CYS A 236 -9.89 -20.55 5.04
C CYS A 236 -10.43 -20.22 6.44
N VAL A 237 -9.68 -19.45 7.23
CA VAL A 237 -10.08 -19.07 8.60
C VAL A 237 -11.21 -18.01 8.62
N GLY A 238 -11.34 -17.20 7.58
CA GLY A 238 -12.38 -16.17 7.49
C GLY A 238 -13.78 -16.68 7.12
N ASN A 239 -13.90 -17.93 6.70
CA ASN A 239 -15.16 -18.59 6.31
C ASN A 239 -15.75 -19.50 7.40
N SER A 240 -15.09 -19.62 8.54
CA SER A 240 -15.55 -20.30 9.76
C SER A 240 -15.99 -19.28 10.82
#